data_e8fa7b3ea0c50d0bf9d2f523d98aa2ce
#
_entry.id   e8fa7b3ea0c50d0bf9d2f523d98aa2ce
#
_cell.length_a   1.000
_cell.length_b   1.000
_cell.length_c   1.000
_cell.angle_alpha   90.00
_cell.angle_beta   90.00
_cell.angle_gamma   90.00
#
_symmetry.space_group_name_H-M   'P 1'
#
loop_
_entity.id
_entity.type
_entity.pdbx_description
1 polymer ?
#
loop_
_entity_poly.entity_id
_entity_poly.type
_entity_poly.pdbx_seq_one_letter_code
_entity_poly.pdbx_strand_id
1 'polypeptide(L)'
;MLSGNWSATVSHNQDFMLCRKEGVVVAPDDRGEFTLGGISFTRQCALLQLAVTANDFTNNTVQQCAATVSNLNSNSITWNAGQTALSTGGTGGAVNFSWSSLNAATVNSNVYKVLPQNSRTLTIKLTTLRIGNIQYNNRVTVNASGRQFAAGGNYKITVKITGNGITVGGATWAKGNVYKSGSNFYFESSQSGYHSGTQGGSFFGWNTLSSTNNTYGGSSFSYDNDPCDKVAPQHTWCTPTANQLQNLGNSGYRSGYLNSKRGGFFGGDKVFLPAIGNRGKNNVNYWPETGYYRSSTGASGKRCYYLEFNQSYAVKNNYYWYWDGFPIRCVKR
;
A
#
# COMPACT_ATOMS: atom_id res chain seq x y z
N MET A 1 1.96 51.50 3.85
CA MET A 1 3.22 50.71 4.00
C MET A 1 3.15 50.04 5.36
N LEU A 2 3.20 48.70 5.43
CA LEU A 2 3.34 48.01 6.70
C LEU A 2 4.81 48.20 7.15
N SER A 3 5.02 49.05 8.13
CA SER A 3 6.35 49.16 8.78
C SER A 3 6.26 48.35 10.06
N GLY A 4 7.12 47.36 10.18
CA GLY A 4 7.18 46.51 11.36
C GLY A 4 6.92 45.03 11.07
N ASN A 5 6.93 44.25 12.13
CA ASN A 5 6.63 42.84 12.07
C ASN A 5 5.11 42.59 12.15
N TRP A 6 4.61 41.68 11.35
CA TRP A 6 3.24 41.26 11.48
C TRP A 6 3.13 39.73 11.36
N SER A 7 2.09 39.14 11.91
CA SER A 7 1.77 37.74 11.81
C SER A 7 0.28 37.57 11.47
N ALA A 8 -0.03 36.55 10.72
CA ALA A 8 -1.39 36.17 10.37
C ALA A 8 -1.55 34.64 10.38
N THR A 9 -2.75 34.21 10.74
CA THR A 9 -3.16 32.84 10.54
C THR A 9 -3.79 32.70 9.15
N VAL A 10 -3.25 31.84 8.31
CA VAL A 10 -3.77 31.56 6.98
C VAL A 10 -4.23 30.11 6.93
N SER A 11 -5.48 29.89 6.61
CA SER A 11 -6.01 28.54 6.41
C SER A 11 -5.45 27.92 5.14
N HIS A 12 -5.19 26.61 5.16
CA HIS A 12 -4.92 25.87 3.94
C HIS A 12 -6.06 26.11 2.94
N ASN A 13 -5.71 26.08 1.66
CA ASN A 13 -6.58 26.37 0.52
C ASN A 13 -6.90 27.85 0.29
N GLN A 14 -6.36 28.77 1.08
CA GLN A 14 -6.36 30.19 0.77
C GLN A 14 -5.17 30.56 -0.11
N ASP A 15 -5.39 31.40 -1.13
CA ASP A 15 -4.30 31.98 -1.90
C ASP A 15 -3.73 33.17 -1.16
N PHE A 16 -2.41 33.23 -1.08
CA PHE A 16 -1.72 34.33 -0.45
C PHE A 16 -0.65 34.85 -1.40
N MET A 17 -0.73 36.13 -1.70
CA MET A 17 0.20 36.82 -2.58
C MET A 17 0.89 37.98 -1.82
N LEU A 18 2.18 38.11 -2.04
CA LEU A 18 2.96 39.22 -1.50
C LEU A 18 3.41 40.11 -2.63
N CYS A 19 3.22 41.40 -2.47
CA CYS A 19 3.84 42.43 -3.27
C CYS A 19 4.70 43.30 -2.37
N ARG A 20 5.94 43.54 -2.76
CA ARG A 20 6.85 44.49 -2.12
C ARG A 20 7.40 45.40 -3.19
N LYS A 21 7.26 46.69 -3.01
CA LYS A 21 7.92 47.70 -3.83
C LYS A 21 8.59 48.72 -2.94
N GLU A 22 9.89 48.91 -3.12
CA GLU A 22 10.70 49.87 -2.39
C GLU A 22 11.03 51.09 -3.29
N GLY A 23 11.28 52.25 -2.68
CA GLY A 23 11.72 53.42 -3.39
C GLY A 23 10.69 54.06 -4.32
N VAL A 24 9.39 53.82 -4.08
CA VAL A 24 8.32 54.40 -4.88
C VAL A 24 8.08 55.84 -4.41
N VAL A 25 8.47 56.77 -5.22
CA VAL A 25 8.03 58.17 -5.10
C VAL A 25 6.70 58.28 -5.83
N VAL A 26 5.63 58.51 -5.11
CA VAL A 26 4.30 58.70 -5.70
C VAL A 26 4.02 60.18 -5.76
N ALA A 27 3.94 60.72 -6.95
CA ALA A 27 3.46 62.07 -7.19
C ALA A 27 2.02 61.96 -7.71
N PRO A 28 1.08 62.77 -7.18
CA PRO A 28 -0.27 62.86 -7.71
C PRO A 28 -0.20 63.48 -9.12
N ASP A 29 -1.13 63.06 -9.98
CA ASP A 29 -1.40 63.77 -11.21
C ASP A 29 -2.18 65.08 -10.97
N ASP A 30 -2.52 65.79 -12.02
CA ASP A 30 -3.23 67.04 -11.94
C ASP A 30 -4.66 66.92 -11.35
N ARG A 31 -5.14 65.67 -11.14
CA ARG A 31 -6.41 65.37 -10.47
C ARG A 31 -6.26 64.89 -9.06
N GLY A 32 -5.04 64.83 -8.55
CA GLY A 32 -4.72 64.28 -7.23
C GLY A 32 -4.77 62.75 -7.18
N GLU A 33 -4.81 62.05 -8.32
CA GLU A 33 -4.80 60.61 -8.38
C GLU A 33 -3.34 60.06 -8.41
N PHE A 34 -3.16 58.87 -7.81
CA PHE A 34 -1.87 58.20 -7.73
C PHE A 34 -1.90 56.88 -8.54
N THR A 35 -1.00 56.75 -9.47
CA THR A 35 -0.83 55.50 -10.21
C THR A 35 0.44 54.79 -9.78
N LEU A 36 0.32 53.55 -9.27
CA LEU A 36 1.43 52.69 -8.93
C LEU A 36 1.68 51.68 -10.08
N GLY A 37 2.62 51.99 -10.93
CA GLY A 37 3.02 51.09 -12.03
C GLY A 37 4.03 50.04 -11.56
N GLY A 38 4.12 48.92 -12.32
CA GLY A 38 5.15 47.88 -12.13
C GLY A 38 5.00 47.12 -10.82
N ILE A 39 3.80 46.88 -10.32
CA ILE A 39 3.51 46.07 -9.15
C ILE A 39 3.40 44.61 -9.60
N SER A 40 4.22 43.73 -9.03
CA SER A 40 4.15 42.29 -9.26
C SER A 40 3.77 41.55 -7.98
N PHE A 41 2.78 40.68 -8.05
CA PHE A 41 2.38 39.83 -6.95
C PHE A 41 2.98 38.44 -7.08
N THR A 42 3.70 38.01 -6.05
CA THR A 42 4.28 36.65 -5.98
C THR A 42 3.43 35.77 -5.10
N ARG A 43 2.99 34.64 -5.65
CA ARG A 43 2.24 33.65 -4.86
C ARG A 43 3.15 33.06 -3.78
N GLN A 44 2.67 33.09 -2.55
CA GLN A 44 3.40 32.59 -1.38
C GLN A 44 2.98 31.15 -1.02
N CYS A 45 1.89 30.61 -1.55
CA CYS A 45 1.48 29.22 -1.37
C CYS A 45 2.05 28.33 -2.46
N ALA A 46 2.30 27.06 -2.12
CA ALA A 46 2.50 25.98 -3.08
C ALA A 46 1.16 25.34 -3.45
N LEU A 47 1.09 24.76 -4.64
CA LEU A 47 -0.05 23.96 -5.08
C LEU A 47 0.29 22.48 -4.92
N LEU A 48 -0.55 21.72 -4.23
CA LEU A 48 -0.38 20.30 -3.99
C LEU A 48 -1.57 19.51 -4.54
N GLN A 49 -1.29 18.50 -5.33
CA GLN A 49 -2.26 17.53 -5.84
C GLN A 49 -1.85 16.12 -5.43
N LEU A 50 -2.81 15.29 -5.02
CA LEU A 50 -2.61 13.87 -4.82
C LEU A 50 -3.15 13.10 -6.03
N ALA A 51 -2.39 12.10 -6.47
CA ALA A 51 -2.88 11.07 -7.38
C ALA A 51 -2.93 9.74 -6.64
N VAL A 52 -3.98 8.96 -6.88
CA VAL A 52 -4.09 7.58 -6.42
C VAL A 52 -4.19 6.68 -7.63
N THR A 53 -3.32 5.68 -7.73
CA THR A 53 -3.33 4.72 -8.83
C THR A 53 -3.46 3.29 -8.33
N ALA A 54 -4.31 2.51 -8.98
CA ALA A 54 -4.68 1.14 -8.65
C ALA A 54 -4.46 0.17 -9.84
N ASN A 55 -3.47 0.44 -10.69
CA ASN A 55 -3.26 -0.28 -11.96
C ASN A 55 -3.08 -1.81 -11.79
N ASP A 56 -2.60 -2.26 -10.63
CA ASP A 56 -2.33 -3.69 -10.37
C ASP A 56 -3.57 -4.50 -9.96
N PHE A 57 -4.74 -3.90 -9.93
CA PHE A 57 -5.99 -4.59 -9.58
C PHE A 57 -6.67 -5.14 -10.83
N THR A 58 -7.30 -6.30 -10.75
CA THR A 58 -8.11 -6.87 -11.85
C THR A 58 -9.29 -5.95 -12.20
N ASN A 59 -9.97 -5.42 -11.17
CA ASN A 59 -10.90 -4.31 -11.30
C ASN A 59 -10.25 -3.08 -10.66
N ASN A 60 -9.53 -2.32 -11.47
CA ASN A 60 -8.67 -1.23 -11.03
C ASN A 60 -9.37 0.13 -10.92
N THR A 61 -10.67 0.16 -11.07
CA THR A 61 -11.45 1.41 -11.03
C THR A 61 -11.55 1.94 -9.60
N VAL A 62 -10.97 3.10 -9.34
CA VAL A 62 -11.11 3.82 -8.07
C VAL A 62 -12.46 4.53 -8.07
N GLN A 63 -13.40 4.05 -7.23
CA GLN A 63 -14.78 4.53 -7.17
C GLN A 63 -15.04 5.54 -6.05
N GLN A 64 -14.23 5.49 -4.98
CA GLN A 64 -14.27 6.44 -3.88
C GLN A 64 -12.85 6.73 -3.43
N CYS A 65 -12.55 7.98 -3.13
CA CYS A 65 -11.26 8.39 -2.61
C CYS A 65 -11.39 9.67 -1.79
N ALA A 66 -10.82 9.64 -0.58
CA ALA A 66 -10.57 10.80 0.25
C ALA A 66 -9.30 10.56 1.06
N ALA A 67 -8.53 11.60 1.34
CA ALA A 67 -7.29 11.48 2.09
C ALA A 67 -7.08 12.66 3.04
N THR A 68 -6.36 12.41 4.13
CA THR A 68 -5.77 13.45 4.96
C THR A 68 -4.26 13.42 4.80
N VAL A 69 -3.65 14.56 4.50
CA VAL A 69 -2.20 14.75 4.52
C VAL A 69 -1.85 15.52 5.78
N SER A 70 -1.01 14.97 6.62
CA SER A 70 -0.54 15.58 7.87
C SER A 70 0.98 15.83 7.84
N ASN A 71 1.47 16.50 8.88
CA ASN A 71 2.85 17.01 8.99
C ASN A 71 3.18 18.10 7.96
N LEU A 72 2.18 18.83 7.48
CA LEU A 72 2.37 20.06 6.76
C LEU A 72 2.81 21.18 7.72
N ASN A 73 3.29 22.30 7.19
CA ASN A 73 3.47 23.49 8.00
C ASN A 73 2.15 23.89 8.68
N SER A 74 2.23 24.52 9.84
CA SER A 74 1.06 25.09 10.49
C SER A 74 0.49 26.24 9.65
N ASN A 75 -0.73 26.65 9.96
CA ASN A 75 -1.43 27.74 9.27
C ASN A 75 -0.90 29.14 9.66
N SER A 76 0.29 29.26 10.26
CA SER A 76 0.87 30.56 10.64
C SER A 76 1.90 31.03 9.63
N ILE A 77 1.82 32.30 9.31
CA ILE A 77 2.81 33.02 8.53
C ILE A 77 3.25 34.25 9.32
N THR A 78 4.53 34.58 9.21
CA THR A 78 5.11 35.77 9.81
C THR A 78 5.88 36.54 8.75
N TRP A 79 5.82 37.86 8.84
CA TRP A 79 6.66 38.74 8.06
C TRP A 79 7.37 39.69 9.02
N ASN A 80 8.66 39.82 8.87
CA ASN A 80 9.49 40.76 9.62
C ASN A 80 9.97 41.86 8.69
N ALA A 81 10.09 43.04 9.21
CA ALA A 81 10.61 44.20 8.47
C ALA A 81 11.99 43.85 7.85
N GLY A 82 12.15 44.17 6.59
CA GLY A 82 13.40 43.85 5.85
C GLY A 82 13.39 42.48 5.15
N GLN A 83 12.48 41.58 5.44
CA GLN A 83 12.40 40.30 4.73
C GLN A 83 11.77 40.44 3.32
N THR A 84 12.28 39.68 2.38
CA THR A 84 11.77 39.60 1.00
C THR A 84 10.73 38.48 0.82
N ALA A 85 10.61 37.58 1.79
CA ALA A 85 9.69 36.45 1.77
C ALA A 85 9.05 36.27 3.14
N LEU A 86 7.88 35.64 3.16
CA LEU A 86 7.20 35.26 4.39
C LEU A 86 7.89 34.08 5.06
N SER A 87 8.01 34.15 6.37
CA SER A 87 8.40 32.98 7.17
C SER A 87 7.14 32.16 7.48
N THR A 88 7.21 30.87 7.21
CA THR A 88 6.17 29.92 7.57
C THR A 88 6.70 29.02 8.69
N GLY A 89 5.98 28.94 9.79
CA GLY A 89 6.43 28.21 10.97
C GLY A 89 5.51 27.04 11.34
N GLY A 90 6.02 26.24 12.29
CA GLY A 90 5.26 25.19 12.95
C GLY A 90 5.22 23.86 12.22
N THR A 91 4.75 22.86 12.97
CA THR A 91 4.52 21.49 12.51
C THR A 91 3.09 21.10 12.89
N GLY A 92 2.52 20.09 12.21
CA GLY A 92 1.22 19.54 12.57
C GLY A 92 0.04 20.07 11.78
N GLY A 93 0.27 20.86 10.74
CA GLY A 93 -0.78 21.19 9.78
C GLY A 93 -1.31 19.96 9.05
N ALA A 94 -2.62 19.95 8.78
CA ALA A 94 -3.25 18.88 8.02
C ALA A 94 -4.24 19.44 7.01
N VAL A 95 -4.36 18.75 5.86
CA VAL A 95 -5.30 19.09 4.78
C VAL A 95 -6.05 17.84 4.35
N ASN A 96 -7.38 17.99 4.21
CA ASN A 96 -8.22 16.95 3.67
C ASN A 96 -8.37 17.13 2.16
N PHE A 97 -8.01 16.07 1.42
CA PHE A 97 -8.09 16.02 -0.03
C PHE A 97 -9.35 15.29 -0.46
N SER A 98 -10.02 15.82 -1.48
CA SER A 98 -11.18 15.23 -2.12
C SER A 98 -10.95 15.07 -3.62
N TRP A 99 -11.73 14.21 -4.25
CA TRP A 99 -11.71 13.90 -5.67
C TRP A 99 -13.06 14.22 -6.29
N SER A 100 -13.07 15.00 -7.34
CA SER A 100 -14.28 15.32 -8.14
C SER A 100 -14.49 14.34 -9.29
N SER A 101 -13.41 13.71 -9.78
CA SER A 101 -13.46 12.74 -10.87
C SER A 101 -12.89 11.41 -10.40
N LEU A 102 -13.72 10.37 -10.47
CA LEU A 102 -13.44 9.01 -10.05
C LEU A 102 -13.72 8.04 -11.23
N ASN A 103 -13.82 6.75 -10.98
CA ASN A 103 -14.08 5.70 -11.96
C ASN A 103 -12.96 5.50 -13.01
N ALA A 104 -11.71 5.65 -12.59
CA ALA A 104 -10.53 5.36 -13.41
C ALA A 104 -9.48 4.60 -12.58
N ALA A 105 -8.52 3.96 -13.25
CA ALA A 105 -7.39 3.30 -12.61
C ALA A 105 -6.42 4.27 -11.91
N THR A 106 -6.37 5.50 -12.38
CA THR A 106 -5.67 6.61 -11.76
C THR A 106 -6.62 7.78 -11.61
N VAL A 107 -6.76 8.29 -10.40
CA VAL A 107 -7.60 9.44 -10.08
C VAL A 107 -6.76 10.53 -9.42
N ASN A 108 -7.07 11.79 -9.76
CA ASN A 108 -6.39 12.96 -9.22
C ASN A 108 -7.34 13.70 -8.28
N SER A 109 -6.83 14.16 -7.14
CA SER A 109 -7.58 15.06 -6.26
C SER A 109 -7.78 16.43 -6.88
N ASN A 110 -8.62 17.22 -6.29
CA ASN A 110 -8.58 18.67 -6.49
C ASN A 110 -7.18 19.20 -6.08
N VAL A 111 -6.79 20.33 -6.62
CA VAL A 111 -5.55 21.00 -6.26
C VAL A 111 -5.78 21.84 -5.01
N TYR A 112 -4.90 21.69 -4.03
CA TYR A 112 -4.96 22.38 -2.75
C TYR A 112 -3.78 23.33 -2.59
N LYS A 113 -4.01 24.47 -1.98
CA LYS A 113 -2.99 25.44 -1.62
C LYS A 113 -2.44 25.06 -0.25
N VAL A 114 -1.13 24.88 -0.17
CA VAL A 114 -0.41 24.54 1.08
C VAL A 114 0.71 25.56 1.33
N LEU A 115 1.05 25.75 2.59
CA LEU A 115 2.16 26.63 2.92
C LEU A 115 3.50 26.00 2.51
N PRO A 116 4.48 26.83 2.08
CA PRO A 116 5.82 26.36 1.81
C PRO A 116 6.42 25.65 3.02
N GLN A 117 7.26 24.67 2.78
CA GLN A 117 7.94 23.93 3.84
C GLN A 117 9.30 23.40 3.40
N ASN A 118 10.20 23.26 4.36
CA ASN A 118 11.45 22.53 4.19
C ASN A 118 11.19 21.03 4.12
N SER A 119 12.21 20.27 3.73
CA SER A 119 12.12 18.81 3.60
C SER A 119 11.65 18.14 4.90
N ARG A 120 10.58 17.40 4.82
CA ARG A 120 10.02 16.59 5.92
C ARG A 120 9.26 15.38 5.41
N THR A 121 8.93 14.48 6.31
CA THR A 121 8.07 13.32 6.01
C THR A 121 6.61 13.69 6.21
N LEU A 122 5.81 13.57 5.15
CA LEU A 122 4.36 13.72 5.21
C LEU A 122 3.72 12.37 5.49
N THR A 123 2.65 12.37 6.27
CA THR A 123 1.79 11.20 6.42
C THR A 123 0.53 11.40 5.60
N ILE A 124 0.31 10.51 4.62
CA ILE A 124 -0.87 10.49 3.74
C ILE A 124 -1.73 9.32 4.16
N LYS A 125 -2.90 9.58 4.73
CA LYS A 125 -3.87 8.56 5.13
C LYS A 125 -5.06 8.60 4.18
N LEU A 126 -5.32 7.51 3.46
CA LEU A 126 -6.53 7.37 2.67
C LEU A 126 -7.70 7.04 3.62
N THR A 127 -8.51 8.03 3.93
CA THR A 127 -9.63 7.91 4.88
C THR A 127 -10.80 7.16 4.25
N THR A 128 -11.02 7.39 2.95
CA THR A 128 -11.98 6.65 2.12
C THR A 128 -11.25 6.15 0.89
N LEU A 129 -11.36 4.87 0.58
CA LEU A 129 -10.85 4.28 -0.65
C LEU A 129 -11.70 3.08 -1.03
N ARG A 130 -12.25 3.08 -2.26
CA ARG A 130 -12.91 1.95 -2.88
C ARG A 130 -12.31 1.68 -4.25
N ILE A 131 -11.82 0.46 -4.45
CA ILE A 131 -11.27 -0.01 -5.73
C ILE A 131 -12.11 -1.18 -6.20
N GLY A 132 -12.79 -1.02 -7.34
CA GLY A 132 -13.80 -1.98 -7.75
C GLY A 132 -14.86 -2.17 -6.66
N ASN A 133 -15.12 -3.41 -6.28
CA ASN A 133 -16.11 -3.74 -5.25
C ASN A 133 -15.53 -3.79 -3.82
N ILE A 134 -14.25 -3.45 -3.62
CA ILE A 134 -13.58 -3.62 -2.34
C ILE A 134 -13.33 -2.26 -1.67
N GLN A 135 -13.74 -2.17 -0.40
CA GLN A 135 -13.54 -0.99 0.44
C GLN A 135 -12.27 -1.12 1.28
N TYR A 136 -11.45 -0.05 1.29
CA TYR A 136 -10.16 0.02 2.01
C TYR A 136 -10.09 1.21 2.98
N ASN A 137 -11.21 1.66 3.53
CA ASN A 137 -11.26 2.85 4.39
C ASN A 137 -10.28 2.78 5.55
N ASN A 138 -9.50 3.85 5.76
CA ASN A 138 -8.49 3.98 6.83
C ASN A 138 -7.39 2.88 6.84
N ARG A 139 -7.26 2.07 5.79
CA ARG A 139 -6.30 0.95 5.73
C ARG A 139 -5.00 1.27 5.01
N VAL A 140 -4.95 2.40 4.30
CA VAL A 140 -3.77 2.81 3.55
C VAL A 140 -3.21 4.07 4.19
N THR A 141 -2.00 3.94 4.73
CA THR A 141 -1.21 5.07 5.23
C THR A 141 0.17 5.01 4.58
N VAL A 142 0.60 6.11 4.02
CA VAL A 142 1.89 6.24 3.31
C VAL A 142 2.69 7.36 3.95
N ASN A 143 3.94 7.09 4.28
CA ASN A 143 4.88 8.11 4.70
C ASN A 143 5.73 8.54 3.49
N ALA A 144 5.54 9.78 3.06
CA ALA A 144 6.27 10.38 1.95
C ALA A 144 7.42 11.23 2.50
N SER A 145 8.63 10.68 2.52
CA SER A 145 9.83 11.36 3.03
C SER A 145 10.37 12.41 2.07
N GLY A 146 11.14 13.36 2.60
CA GLY A 146 11.87 14.35 1.82
C GLY A 146 10.99 15.34 1.05
N ARG A 147 9.78 15.63 1.52
CA ARG A 147 8.86 16.52 0.80
C ARG A 147 9.09 17.96 1.19
N GLN A 148 9.56 18.73 0.21
CA GLN A 148 9.78 20.17 0.29
C GLN A 148 8.83 20.87 -0.68
N PHE A 149 8.25 21.99 -0.26
CA PHE A 149 7.39 22.83 -1.08
C PHE A 149 7.90 24.27 -1.06
N ALA A 150 8.19 24.81 -2.23
CA ALA A 150 8.55 26.21 -2.41
C ALA A 150 7.33 27.07 -2.72
N ALA A 151 7.39 28.36 -2.39
CA ALA A 151 6.38 29.33 -2.77
C ALA A 151 6.20 29.36 -4.30
N GLY A 152 4.95 29.43 -4.75
CA GLY A 152 4.60 29.39 -6.17
C GLY A 152 4.79 28.04 -6.87
N GLY A 153 5.36 27.04 -6.21
CA GLY A 153 5.61 25.74 -6.79
C GLY A 153 4.33 24.89 -6.98
N ASN A 154 4.38 23.99 -7.96
CA ASN A 154 3.32 23.01 -8.24
C ASN A 154 3.86 21.61 -7.98
N TYR A 155 3.16 20.85 -7.12
CA TYR A 155 3.60 19.54 -6.68
C TYR A 155 2.51 18.49 -6.85
N LYS A 156 2.91 17.29 -7.27
CA LYS A 156 2.03 16.13 -7.36
C LYS A 156 2.66 14.95 -6.62
N ILE A 157 1.92 14.36 -5.69
CA ILE A 157 2.33 13.14 -5.00
C ILE A 157 1.44 12.00 -5.48
N THR A 158 2.05 10.94 -6.02
CA THR A 158 1.32 9.75 -6.47
C THR A 158 1.41 8.65 -5.41
N VAL A 159 0.25 8.24 -4.90
CA VAL A 159 0.08 7.08 -4.04
C VAL A 159 -0.26 5.89 -4.93
N LYS A 160 0.67 4.95 -5.06
CA LYS A 160 0.44 3.72 -5.81
C LYS A 160 -0.13 2.67 -4.87
N ILE A 161 -1.36 2.24 -5.12
CA ILE A 161 -1.99 1.12 -4.44
C ILE A 161 -1.68 -0.12 -5.26
N THR A 162 -0.87 -1.01 -4.70
CA THR A 162 -0.56 -2.28 -5.35
C THR A 162 -1.61 -3.31 -4.99
N GLY A 163 -2.17 -3.95 -6.00
CA GLY A 163 -3.06 -5.10 -5.82
C GLY A 163 -2.30 -6.25 -5.16
N ASN A 164 -2.96 -6.97 -4.26
CA ASN A 164 -2.37 -8.13 -3.61
C ASN A 164 -2.44 -9.41 -4.47
N GLY A 165 -2.88 -9.31 -5.75
CA GLY A 165 -3.14 -10.47 -6.58
C GLY A 165 -2.46 -10.49 -7.95
N ILE A 166 -2.10 -11.69 -8.40
CA ILE A 166 -1.49 -11.98 -9.70
C ILE A 166 -2.32 -13.09 -10.36
N THR A 167 -2.86 -12.85 -11.55
CA THR A 167 -3.70 -13.84 -12.23
C THR A 167 -2.87 -14.82 -13.05
N VAL A 168 -2.95 -16.11 -12.70
CA VAL A 168 -2.30 -17.23 -13.38
C VAL A 168 -3.17 -18.48 -13.22
N GLY A 169 -3.27 -19.31 -14.25
CA GLY A 169 -3.98 -20.60 -14.21
C GLY A 169 -5.47 -20.46 -13.88
N GLY A 170 -6.11 -19.35 -14.29
CA GLY A 170 -7.52 -19.09 -14.03
C GLY A 170 -7.85 -18.63 -12.61
N ALA A 171 -6.86 -18.40 -11.75
CA ALA A 171 -7.04 -17.89 -10.40
C ALA A 171 -6.19 -16.63 -10.16
N THR A 172 -6.63 -15.76 -9.26
CA THR A 172 -5.87 -14.59 -8.80
C THR A 172 -5.19 -14.93 -7.48
N TRP A 173 -3.87 -15.06 -7.52
CA TRP A 173 -3.00 -15.44 -6.40
C TRP A 173 -2.56 -14.21 -5.62
N ALA A 174 -2.51 -14.29 -4.30
CA ALA A 174 -1.90 -13.25 -3.46
C ALA A 174 -0.43 -13.05 -3.81
N LYS A 175 0.08 -11.82 -3.72
CA LYS A 175 1.50 -11.51 -4.00
C LYS A 175 2.47 -12.13 -3.00
N GLY A 176 2.03 -12.40 -1.77
CA GLY A 176 2.85 -13.00 -0.72
C GLY A 176 2.13 -14.17 -0.04
N ASN A 177 2.90 -15.02 0.64
CA ASN A 177 2.33 -16.06 1.49
C ASN A 177 1.58 -15.42 2.65
N VAL A 178 0.52 -16.09 3.15
CA VAL A 178 -0.10 -15.66 4.39
C VAL A 178 0.79 -16.03 5.59
N TYR A 179 0.85 -15.12 6.56
CA TYR A 179 1.49 -15.37 7.85
C TYR A 179 0.66 -14.82 9.00
N LYS A 180 0.89 -15.36 10.19
CA LYS A 180 0.26 -14.94 11.44
C LYS A 180 1.25 -14.15 12.28
N SER A 181 0.82 -13.00 12.84
CA SER A 181 1.57 -12.22 13.82
C SER A 181 0.62 -11.81 14.95
N GLY A 182 0.86 -12.33 16.15
CA GLY A 182 -0.10 -12.23 17.25
C GLY A 182 -1.45 -12.90 16.88
N SER A 183 -2.54 -12.16 17.00
CA SER A 183 -3.89 -12.61 16.60
C SER A 183 -4.26 -12.27 15.15
N ASN A 184 -3.42 -11.54 14.42
CA ASN A 184 -3.73 -11.03 13.08
C ASN A 184 -3.04 -11.82 11.97
N PHE A 185 -3.63 -11.74 10.77
CA PHE A 185 -3.14 -12.40 9.55
C PHE A 185 -2.81 -11.36 8.49
N TYR A 186 -1.69 -11.57 7.80
CA TYR A 186 -1.15 -10.65 6.81
C TYR A 186 -0.60 -11.41 5.61
N PHE A 187 -0.44 -10.73 4.48
CA PHE A 187 0.41 -11.23 3.40
C PHE A 187 1.83 -10.72 3.55
N GLU A 188 2.80 -11.56 3.20
CA GLU A 188 4.16 -11.11 2.99
C GLU A 188 4.20 -9.98 1.95
N SER A 189 5.08 -9.01 2.18
CA SER A 189 5.21 -7.84 1.32
C SER A 189 5.79 -8.16 -0.07
N SER A 190 6.41 -9.31 -0.22
CA SER A 190 7.00 -9.81 -1.47
C SER A 190 6.66 -11.26 -1.74
N GLN A 191 6.79 -11.69 -2.99
CA GLN A 191 6.56 -13.08 -3.38
C GLN A 191 7.56 -14.06 -2.74
N SER A 192 8.79 -13.59 -2.45
CA SER A 192 9.86 -14.38 -1.82
C SER A 192 9.86 -14.30 -0.29
N GLY A 193 8.95 -13.51 0.32
CA GLY A 193 8.85 -13.36 1.76
C GLY A 193 8.32 -14.62 2.46
N TYR A 194 8.84 -14.88 3.66
CA TYR A 194 8.32 -15.88 4.58
C TYR A 194 8.83 -15.64 6.01
N HIS A 195 8.06 -16.06 6.99
CA HIS A 195 8.44 -16.04 8.39
C HIS A 195 8.86 -17.45 8.82
N SER A 196 10.13 -17.61 9.19
CA SER A 196 10.75 -18.91 9.54
C SER A 196 10.68 -19.25 11.03
N GLY A 197 10.02 -18.46 11.85
CA GLY A 197 10.05 -18.60 13.32
C GLY A 197 9.30 -19.84 13.83
N THR A 198 9.77 -20.36 14.98
CA THR A 198 9.13 -21.46 15.73
C THR A 198 7.81 -21.02 16.38
N GLN A 199 7.55 -19.72 16.50
CA GLN A 199 6.37 -19.13 17.11
C GLN A 199 5.63 -18.21 16.13
N GLY A 200 4.72 -18.77 15.39
CA GLY A 200 3.96 -18.01 14.42
C GLY A 200 4.73 -17.85 13.11
N GLY A 201 4.06 -17.84 12.03
CA GLY A 201 4.70 -17.69 10.77
C GLY A 201 3.86 -18.20 9.63
N SER A 202 4.54 -18.61 8.59
CA SER A 202 3.92 -18.97 7.33
C SER A 202 3.44 -20.44 7.24
N PHE A 203 3.50 -21.21 8.32
CA PHE A 203 3.17 -22.64 8.30
C PHE A 203 1.87 -22.92 9.06
N PHE A 204 0.88 -23.48 8.40
CA PHE A 204 -0.43 -23.78 8.98
C PHE A 204 -0.78 -25.25 8.78
N GLY A 205 -1.37 -25.89 9.80
CA GLY A 205 -2.05 -27.15 9.64
C GLY A 205 -3.30 -27.00 8.74
N TRP A 206 -3.94 -28.09 8.39
CA TRP A 206 -5.13 -28.03 7.55
C TRP A 206 -6.34 -27.53 8.35
N ASN A 207 -7.10 -26.60 7.76
CA ASN A 207 -8.34 -26.05 8.34
C ASN A 207 -8.16 -25.48 9.77
N THR A 208 -7.07 -24.72 10.01
CA THR A 208 -6.80 -24.11 11.32
C THR A 208 -6.16 -22.73 11.22
N LEU A 209 -6.50 -21.86 12.14
CA LEU A 209 -5.88 -20.55 12.33
C LEU A 209 -4.57 -20.62 13.17
N SER A 210 -4.21 -21.81 13.62
CA SER A 210 -2.97 -22.02 14.37
C SER A 210 -1.80 -22.24 13.42
N SER A 211 -0.74 -21.46 13.63
CA SER A 211 0.56 -21.67 12.98
C SER A 211 1.50 -22.53 13.83
N THR A 212 0.98 -23.22 14.86
CA THR A 212 1.71 -24.17 15.69
C THR A 212 1.58 -25.59 15.17
N ASN A 213 2.53 -26.43 15.57
CA ASN A 213 2.59 -27.84 15.14
C ASN A 213 1.41 -28.67 15.66
N ASN A 214 1.08 -29.73 14.94
CA ASN A 214 0.09 -30.77 15.29
C ASN A 214 -1.35 -30.27 15.50
N THR A 215 -1.74 -29.17 14.91
CA THR A 215 -3.11 -28.67 14.98
C THR A 215 -3.78 -28.75 13.63
N TYR A 216 -5.02 -29.24 13.59
CA TYR A 216 -5.89 -29.18 12.43
C TYR A 216 -7.36 -28.99 12.88
N GLY A 217 -8.17 -28.39 12.06
CA GLY A 217 -9.54 -27.98 12.39
C GLY A 217 -10.63 -28.93 11.88
N GLY A 218 -10.55 -30.22 12.22
CA GLY A 218 -11.59 -31.18 11.86
C GLY A 218 -11.43 -31.85 10.50
N SER A 219 -12.47 -32.59 10.04
CA SER A 219 -12.44 -33.41 8.82
C SER A 219 -12.99 -32.69 7.57
N SER A 220 -13.67 -31.56 7.76
CA SER A 220 -14.24 -30.75 6.66
C SER A 220 -13.62 -29.36 6.69
N PHE A 221 -13.27 -28.82 5.53
CA PHE A 221 -12.72 -27.46 5.43
C PHE A 221 -13.80 -26.43 5.73
N SER A 222 -13.45 -25.44 6.56
CA SER A 222 -14.29 -24.29 6.87
C SER A 222 -13.52 -22.99 6.65
N TYR A 223 -14.17 -22.01 6.02
CA TYR A 223 -13.61 -20.68 5.89
C TYR A 223 -13.39 -19.94 7.23
N ASP A 224 -14.15 -20.32 8.28
CA ASP A 224 -13.93 -19.75 9.62
C ASP A 224 -12.55 -20.09 10.17
N ASN A 225 -11.99 -21.21 9.75
CA ASN A 225 -10.67 -21.71 10.11
C ASN A 225 -9.61 -21.47 9.03
N ASP A 226 -9.91 -20.69 7.98
CA ASP A 226 -9.00 -20.39 6.88
C ASP A 226 -8.16 -19.15 7.19
N PRO A 227 -6.82 -19.27 7.30
CA PRO A 227 -5.94 -18.12 7.52
C PRO A 227 -6.05 -17.07 6.40
N CYS A 228 -6.31 -17.48 5.17
CA CYS A 228 -6.48 -16.57 4.04
C CYS A 228 -7.73 -15.70 4.19
N ASP A 229 -8.82 -16.26 4.73
CA ASP A 229 -10.07 -15.55 4.96
C ASP A 229 -9.94 -14.43 6.01
N LYS A 230 -8.99 -14.58 6.92
CA LYS A 230 -8.73 -13.59 8.00
C LYS A 230 -7.82 -12.45 7.59
N VAL A 231 -7.19 -12.50 6.41
CA VAL A 231 -6.41 -11.36 5.91
C VAL A 231 -7.36 -10.24 5.49
N ALA A 232 -7.08 -9.03 5.93
CA ALA A 232 -7.90 -7.87 5.60
C ALA A 232 -7.77 -7.45 4.12
N PRO A 233 -8.88 -7.11 3.41
CA PRO A 233 -10.29 -7.21 3.87
C PRO A 233 -10.74 -8.67 3.96
N GLN A 234 -11.32 -9.03 5.12
CA GLN A 234 -11.80 -10.41 5.36
C GLN A 234 -12.78 -10.86 4.27
N HIS A 235 -12.88 -12.18 4.08
CA HIS A 235 -13.75 -12.81 3.09
C HIS A 235 -13.41 -12.52 1.62
N THR A 236 -12.22 -11.97 1.35
CA THR A 236 -11.72 -11.68 -0.01
C THR A 236 -10.86 -12.82 -0.55
N TRP A 237 -10.15 -13.51 0.33
CA TRP A 237 -9.16 -14.53 -0.01
C TRP A 237 -9.52 -15.85 0.62
N CYS A 238 -9.05 -16.94 0.01
CA CYS A 238 -9.18 -18.28 0.57
C CYS A 238 -7.95 -19.13 0.26
N THR A 239 -7.76 -20.20 1.01
CA THR A 239 -6.80 -21.27 0.70
C THR A 239 -7.18 -21.90 -0.64
N PRO A 240 -6.24 -22.04 -1.60
CA PRO A 240 -6.55 -22.59 -2.92
C PRO A 240 -7.05 -24.02 -2.85
N THR A 241 -7.92 -24.41 -3.77
CA THR A 241 -8.30 -25.79 -3.99
C THR A 241 -7.17 -26.59 -4.66
N ALA A 242 -7.25 -27.93 -4.61
CA ALA A 242 -6.32 -28.79 -5.34
C ALA A 242 -6.29 -28.48 -6.84
N ASN A 243 -7.46 -28.26 -7.46
CA ASN A 243 -7.55 -27.89 -8.87
C ASN A 243 -6.87 -26.56 -9.20
N GLN A 244 -6.98 -25.55 -8.33
CA GLN A 244 -6.29 -24.28 -8.52
C GLN A 244 -4.78 -24.42 -8.41
N LEU A 245 -4.26 -25.22 -7.46
CA LEU A 245 -2.84 -25.55 -7.38
C LEU A 245 -2.37 -26.35 -8.60
N GLN A 246 -3.16 -27.29 -9.08
CA GLN A 246 -2.88 -28.05 -10.30
C GLN A 246 -2.80 -27.12 -11.52
N ASN A 247 -3.75 -26.19 -11.67
CA ASN A 247 -3.75 -25.21 -12.76
C ASN A 247 -2.55 -24.26 -12.69
N LEU A 248 -2.14 -23.85 -11.47
CA LEU A 248 -0.91 -23.09 -11.29
C LEU A 248 0.30 -23.90 -11.76
N GLY A 249 0.44 -25.14 -11.31
CA GLY A 249 1.51 -26.04 -11.75
C GLY A 249 1.52 -26.31 -13.25
N ASN A 250 0.32 -26.40 -13.89
CA ASN A 250 0.17 -26.58 -15.35
C ASN A 250 0.48 -25.30 -16.15
N SER A 251 0.52 -24.13 -15.53
CA SER A 251 0.79 -22.86 -16.18
C SER A 251 2.26 -22.66 -16.61
N GLY A 252 3.08 -23.66 -16.45
CA GLY A 252 4.54 -23.64 -16.68
C GLY A 252 5.31 -23.48 -15.37
N TYR A 253 6.35 -24.28 -15.21
CA TYR A 253 7.23 -24.31 -14.04
C TYR A 253 8.68 -24.10 -14.43
N ARG A 254 9.38 -23.30 -13.62
CA ARG A 254 10.84 -23.12 -13.69
C ARG A 254 11.38 -22.90 -12.28
N SER A 255 12.40 -23.65 -11.88
CA SER A 255 13.11 -23.38 -10.62
C SER A 255 14.02 -22.17 -10.77
N GLY A 256 14.28 -21.44 -9.65
CA GLY A 256 15.18 -20.30 -9.67
C GLY A 256 15.20 -19.54 -8.36
N TYR A 257 15.75 -18.33 -8.40
CA TYR A 257 15.91 -17.46 -7.23
C TYR A 257 15.20 -16.11 -7.44
N LEU A 258 14.54 -15.63 -6.40
CA LEU A 258 14.00 -14.29 -6.31
C LEU A 258 14.45 -13.67 -4.97
N ASN A 259 15.14 -12.52 -5.02
CA ASN A 259 15.71 -11.86 -3.83
C ASN A 259 16.55 -12.84 -2.95
N SER A 260 17.43 -13.60 -3.58
CA SER A 260 18.28 -14.62 -2.94
C SER A 260 17.53 -15.78 -2.27
N LYS A 261 16.22 -15.91 -2.48
CA LYS A 261 15.42 -17.05 -2.01
C LYS A 261 15.16 -18.00 -3.16
N ARG A 262 15.46 -19.28 -2.93
CA ARG A 262 15.18 -20.36 -3.90
C ARG A 262 13.69 -20.63 -3.95
N GLY A 263 13.16 -20.99 -5.12
CA GLY A 263 11.75 -21.32 -5.29
C GLY A 263 11.38 -21.70 -6.72
N GLY A 264 10.10 -21.73 -6.99
CA GLY A 264 9.49 -22.01 -8.28
C GLY A 264 8.80 -20.78 -8.86
N PHE A 265 9.05 -20.53 -10.14
CA PHE A 265 8.32 -19.59 -10.97
C PHE A 265 7.23 -20.31 -11.75
N PHE A 266 6.05 -19.70 -11.82
CA PHE A 266 4.86 -20.23 -12.49
C PHE A 266 4.22 -19.18 -13.38
N GLY A 267 3.54 -19.62 -14.45
CA GLY A 267 2.76 -18.74 -15.33
C GLY A 267 3.60 -17.72 -16.08
N GLY A 268 4.76 -18.12 -16.63
CA GLY A 268 5.69 -17.20 -17.29
C GLY A 268 6.29 -16.19 -16.32
N ASP A 269 6.80 -16.69 -15.21
CA ASP A 269 7.47 -15.94 -14.13
C ASP A 269 6.60 -14.93 -13.37
N LYS A 270 5.29 -14.99 -13.51
CA LYS A 270 4.35 -14.07 -12.83
C LYS A 270 4.20 -14.39 -11.35
N VAL A 271 4.11 -15.66 -10.97
CA VAL A 271 4.00 -16.11 -9.59
C VAL A 271 5.29 -16.80 -9.17
N PHE A 272 5.90 -16.32 -8.09
CA PHE A 272 7.02 -16.98 -7.44
C PHE A 272 6.57 -17.56 -6.09
N LEU A 273 6.85 -18.83 -5.87
CA LEU A 273 6.65 -19.52 -4.60
C LEU A 273 8.01 -19.90 -4.01
N PRO A 274 8.41 -19.38 -2.83
CA PRO A 274 9.68 -19.78 -2.21
C PRO A 274 9.66 -21.24 -1.74
N ALA A 275 10.79 -21.92 -1.89
CA ALA A 275 10.99 -23.30 -1.43
C ALA A 275 11.31 -23.28 0.08
N ILE A 276 10.28 -23.17 0.91
CA ILE A 276 10.43 -23.04 2.37
C ILE A 276 10.12 -24.31 3.14
N GLY A 277 9.99 -25.44 2.44
CA GLY A 277 9.74 -26.73 3.06
C GLY A 277 8.33 -26.87 3.67
N ASN A 278 8.21 -27.83 4.55
CA ASN A 278 7.05 -28.02 5.42
C ASN A 278 7.51 -28.09 6.89
N ARG A 279 6.60 -27.92 7.80
CA ARG A 279 6.86 -27.97 9.23
C ARG A 279 6.25 -29.24 9.83
N GLY A 280 7.12 -30.18 10.20
CA GLY A 280 6.76 -31.31 11.04
C GLY A 280 6.67 -30.94 12.51
N LYS A 281 6.56 -31.93 13.39
CA LYS A 281 6.38 -31.75 14.83
C LYS A 281 7.42 -30.83 15.48
N ASN A 282 8.69 -30.93 15.12
CA ASN A 282 9.79 -30.24 15.79
C ASN A 282 10.66 -29.40 14.85
N ASN A 283 10.62 -29.62 13.54
CA ASN A 283 11.56 -29.03 12.58
C ASN A 283 10.85 -28.59 11.30
N VAL A 284 11.47 -27.63 10.62
CA VAL A 284 11.18 -27.35 9.22
C VAL A 284 12.00 -28.29 8.37
N ASN A 285 11.32 -29.13 7.58
CA ASN A 285 11.93 -30.13 6.73
C ASN A 285 12.05 -29.61 5.29
N TYR A 286 13.03 -30.10 4.53
CA TYR A 286 13.22 -29.81 3.11
C TYR A 286 13.45 -28.34 2.75
N TRP A 287 13.80 -27.51 3.72
CA TRP A 287 14.24 -26.14 3.48
C TRP A 287 15.75 -26.11 3.18
N PRO A 288 16.23 -25.33 2.20
CA PRO A 288 15.50 -24.49 1.21
C PRO A 288 15.27 -25.20 -0.14
N GLU A 289 15.13 -26.50 -0.17
CA GLU A 289 15.19 -27.30 -1.39
C GLU A 289 13.82 -27.51 -2.06
N THR A 290 12.78 -27.71 -1.26
CA THR A 290 11.45 -28.08 -1.75
C THR A 290 10.39 -27.09 -1.26
N GLY A 291 9.49 -26.70 -2.14
CA GLY A 291 8.29 -25.93 -1.80
C GLY A 291 7.09 -26.87 -1.67
N TYR A 292 6.32 -26.67 -0.59
CA TYR A 292 5.08 -27.38 -0.32
C TYR A 292 3.99 -26.35 -0.08
N TYR A 293 2.91 -26.36 -0.85
CA TYR A 293 1.83 -25.38 -0.73
C TYR A 293 0.48 -26.08 -0.57
N ARG A 294 -0.17 -25.81 0.56
CA ARG A 294 -1.39 -26.48 0.98
C ARG A 294 -2.62 -26.07 0.17
N SER A 295 -3.52 -27.06 -0.07
CA SER A 295 -4.86 -26.79 -0.57
C SER A 295 -5.93 -26.88 0.53
N SER A 296 -7.11 -26.32 0.25
CA SER A 296 -8.33 -26.50 1.04
C SER A 296 -9.01 -27.84 0.78
N THR A 297 -8.60 -28.59 -0.25
CA THR A 297 -9.22 -29.86 -0.63
C THR A 297 -8.65 -30.99 0.23
N GLY A 298 -9.56 -31.63 1.00
CA GLY A 298 -9.24 -32.82 1.77
C GLY A 298 -9.06 -34.07 0.88
N ALA A 299 -8.28 -35.03 1.38
CA ALA A 299 -8.13 -36.36 0.83
C ALA A 299 -8.51 -37.40 1.90
N SER A 300 -8.65 -38.66 1.53
CA SER A 300 -8.97 -39.74 2.48
C SER A 300 -7.91 -39.88 3.59
N GLY A 301 -8.31 -40.35 4.76
CA GLY A 301 -7.37 -40.70 5.84
C GLY A 301 -6.73 -39.52 6.54
N LYS A 302 -7.46 -38.41 6.80
CA LYS A 302 -6.93 -37.19 7.45
C LYS A 302 -5.75 -36.58 6.71
N ARG A 303 -5.81 -36.53 5.40
CA ARG A 303 -4.83 -35.96 4.49
C ARG A 303 -5.48 -34.89 3.60
N CYS A 304 -4.68 -33.96 3.10
CA CYS A 304 -5.10 -32.92 2.16
C CYS A 304 -4.12 -32.84 1.00
N TYR A 305 -4.63 -32.37 -0.12
CA TYR A 305 -3.81 -32.15 -1.31
C TYR A 305 -2.88 -30.94 -1.13
N TYR A 306 -1.75 -30.95 -1.83
CA TYR A 306 -0.79 -29.87 -1.88
C TYR A 306 -0.06 -29.84 -3.24
N LEU A 307 0.55 -28.71 -3.55
CA LEU A 307 1.54 -28.57 -4.62
C LEU A 307 2.93 -28.78 -4.02
N GLU A 308 3.71 -29.64 -4.63
CA GLU A 308 5.12 -29.84 -4.33
C GLU A 308 5.98 -29.47 -5.54
N PHE A 309 7.09 -28.80 -5.30
CA PHE A 309 8.09 -28.54 -6.35
C PHE A 309 9.50 -28.45 -5.75
N ASN A 310 10.49 -28.80 -6.57
CA ASN A 310 11.91 -28.67 -6.26
C ASN A 310 12.68 -28.25 -7.51
N GLN A 311 14.02 -28.40 -7.51
CA GLN A 311 14.85 -28.02 -8.67
C GLN A 311 14.47 -28.73 -9.97
N SER A 312 13.96 -29.94 -9.89
CA SER A 312 13.79 -30.84 -11.05
C SER A 312 12.33 -30.94 -11.51
N TYR A 313 11.35 -30.74 -10.64
CA TYR A 313 9.94 -30.96 -10.96
C TYR A 313 8.96 -30.10 -10.16
N ALA A 314 7.75 -30.03 -10.67
CA ALA A 314 6.56 -29.63 -9.90
C ALA A 314 5.52 -30.77 -9.99
N VAL A 315 5.22 -31.37 -8.84
CA VAL A 315 4.19 -32.42 -8.70
C VAL A 315 2.92 -31.78 -8.16
N LYS A 316 1.81 -32.13 -8.79
CA LYS A 316 0.49 -31.58 -8.53
C LYS A 316 -0.38 -32.66 -7.91
N ASN A 317 -1.30 -32.25 -7.01
CA ASN A 317 -2.25 -33.15 -6.37
C ASN A 317 -1.63 -34.30 -5.57
N ASN A 318 -0.46 -34.10 -5.01
CA ASN A 318 0.03 -34.99 -3.97
C ASN A 318 -0.69 -34.68 -2.64
N TYR A 319 -0.67 -35.61 -1.65
CA TYR A 319 -1.40 -35.43 -0.40
C TYR A 319 -0.55 -35.76 0.82
N TYR A 320 -0.77 -35.04 1.93
CA TYR A 320 -0.03 -35.18 3.18
C TYR A 320 -0.93 -34.99 4.39
N TRP A 321 -0.44 -35.27 5.57
CA TRP A 321 -1.23 -35.23 6.81
C TRP A 321 -1.75 -33.84 7.17
N TYR A 322 -2.93 -33.79 7.79
CA TYR A 322 -3.60 -32.56 8.20
C TYR A 322 -2.79 -31.73 9.20
N TRP A 323 -2.07 -32.38 10.09
CA TRP A 323 -1.35 -31.74 11.20
C TRP A 323 0.00 -31.14 10.83
N ASP A 324 0.60 -31.53 9.72
CA ASP A 324 1.83 -30.91 9.28
C ASP A 324 1.59 -29.48 8.81
N GLY A 325 2.50 -28.56 9.18
CA GLY A 325 2.42 -27.16 8.80
C GLY A 325 2.93 -26.93 7.38
N PHE A 326 2.14 -26.31 6.53
CA PHE A 326 2.52 -25.91 5.18
C PHE A 326 2.32 -24.42 4.96
N PRO A 327 3.14 -23.77 4.12
CA PRO A 327 2.83 -22.44 3.63
C PRO A 327 1.57 -22.45 2.78
N ILE A 328 0.90 -21.29 2.76
CA ILE A 328 -0.28 -21.09 1.94
C ILE A 328 -0.07 -19.82 1.10
N ARG A 329 -0.25 -19.95 -0.21
CA ARG A 329 -0.43 -18.83 -1.13
C ARG A 329 -1.91 -18.73 -1.43
N CYS A 330 -2.54 -17.71 -0.88
CA CYS A 330 -3.98 -17.53 -1.00
C CYS A 330 -4.41 -17.19 -2.43
N VAL A 331 -5.65 -17.54 -2.75
CA VAL A 331 -6.33 -17.12 -3.98
C VAL A 331 -7.53 -16.24 -3.65
N LYS A 332 -7.87 -15.36 -4.57
CA LYS A 332 -9.05 -14.52 -4.46
C LYS A 332 -10.30 -15.38 -4.67
N ARG A 333 -11.35 -15.18 -3.86
CA ARG A 333 -12.68 -15.79 -4.02
C ARG A 333 -13.37 -15.32 -5.28
#